data_47af161ca74323881da48eac13c95fcf
#
_entry.id   47af161ca74323881da48eac13c95fcf
#
_cell.length_a   1.000
_cell.length_b   1.000
_cell.length_c   1.000
_cell.angle_alpha   90.00
_cell.angle_beta   90.00
_cell.angle_gamma   90.00
#
_symmetry.space_group_name_H-M   'P 1'
#
loop_
_entity.id
_entity.type
_entity.pdbx_description
1 polymer ?
#
loop_
_entity_poly.entity_id
_entity_poly.type
_entity_poly.pdbx_seq_one_letter_code
_entity_poly.pdbx_strand_id
1 'polypeptide(L)'
;MSSPQPQLVFSPTPCDQQSRGLQDVRGDTIWTPLISCPVQFPIEHFADAVQQLVDHPEYNSTLILRSETIAESLPEGGEVPEGVPRIRGASVLKSTLRRLLPRRPGRDGSVDQHCTMYAIDGHHQASILILTPLLDQTGSLPYYHPQVFHIAFRYLPCPVSDPHDGVSSSPSARLQVEVIAFSDASLAPAGRIFRTCLALLEALNRYGWGAMTNYKKRVNHDCIVPREEYQDLYLLMRERHKHLVNTWQESTDPLKHVFEDIGIATFLILLWKRAFEADCSAEPIGGNDPHTRDGIRNPPKIQDENDLPPWSSWPRPPGGFIDLGCGNGLLVHILVSEGYQGFGVDVRARTSWSHYPPNTRRHLHVKALDPTLALGHAAPPTIVSDPATPPSRPGEDGEDISSQQQIPSGVFVIGNHADELTPYVPVLSILYGASGYLNIPCCPWDLDQKFSRANNTQYPHPTMHDAEGAGCEQGDPAGTEAPRVSGNDDRWIESLNLGGDGKFTSSYSAYRIWLARLTAWCGWEIETEVLRIPSTRNWALVGERRWRVEDILTNVCERGMFAVRRPEGRQPNH
;
A
#
# COMPACT_ATOMS: atom_id res chain seq x y z
N MET A 1 2.41 32.04 -17.63
CA MET A 1 2.75 30.61 -17.45
C MET A 1 2.94 30.03 -18.83
N SER A 2 4.18 29.71 -19.23
CA SER A 2 4.49 29.08 -20.51
C SER A 2 3.85 27.70 -20.56
N SER A 3 3.22 27.37 -21.71
CA SER A 3 2.64 26.05 -21.96
C SER A 3 3.73 24.98 -21.71
N PRO A 4 3.39 23.84 -21.05
CA PRO A 4 4.37 22.77 -20.85
C PRO A 4 4.87 22.30 -22.22
N GLN A 5 6.19 22.24 -22.38
CA GLN A 5 6.79 21.73 -23.61
C GLN A 5 6.36 20.26 -23.81
N PRO A 6 5.97 19.86 -25.03
CA PRO A 6 5.61 18.48 -25.29
C PRO A 6 6.85 17.58 -25.11
N GLN A 7 6.66 16.45 -24.41
CA GLN A 7 7.71 15.44 -24.23
C GLN A 7 8.11 14.87 -25.61
N LEU A 8 9.41 14.78 -25.87
CA LEU A 8 9.95 14.05 -27.01
C LEU A 8 9.52 12.58 -26.92
N VAL A 9 9.02 12.06 -28.03
CA VAL A 9 8.71 10.62 -28.12
C VAL A 9 10.02 9.84 -27.95
N PHE A 10 10.02 8.85 -27.07
CA PHE A 10 11.16 7.96 -26.88
C PHE A 10 11.53 7.27 -28.20
N SER A 11 12.69 7.61 -28.76
CA SER A 11 13.15 7.11 -30.07
C SER A 11 14.57 6.54 -29.93
N PRO A 12 14.70 5.30 -29.41
CA PRO A 12 15.98 4.65 -29.25
C PRO A 12 16.54 4.17 -30.58
N THR A 13 17.86 4.30 -30.72
CA THR A 13 18.61 3.82 -31.90
C THR A 13 19.75 2.91 -31.46
N PRO A 14 19.93 1.72 -32.08
CA PRO A 14 21.14 0.92 -31.87
C PRO A 14 22.38 1.75 -32.18
N CYS A 15 23.41 1.58 -31.37
CA CYS A 15 24.68 2.21 -31.63
C CYS A 15 25.40 1.54 -32.82
N ASP A 16 26.08 2.33 -33.64
CA ASP A 16 26.91 1.86 -34.76
C ASP A 16 28.35 1.56 -34.31
N GLN A 17 29.17 1.04 -35.22
CA GLN A 17 30.59 0.75 -34.96
C GLN A 17 31.42 2.00 -34.74
N GLN A 18 30.94 3.19 -35.08
CA GLN A 18 31.61 4.46 -34.87
C GLN A 18 31.34 5.08 -33.51
N SER A 19 30.33 4.54 -32.78
CA SER A 19 29.98 4.99 -31.45
C SER A 19 31.13 4.70 -30.48
N ARG A 20 31.69 5.76 -29.86
CA ARG A 20 32.83 5.62 -28.92
C ARG A 20 32.31 5.14 -27.55
N GLY A 21 32.80 3.97 -27.15
CA GLY A 21 32.60 3.44 -25.80
C GLY A 21 33.47 4.09 -24.74
N LEU A 22 33.16 3.80 -23.48
CA LEU A 22 34.02 4.15 -22.35
C LEU A 22 35.40 3.50 -22.50
N GLN A 23 36.40 4.11 -21.89
CA GLN A 23 37.76 3.56 -21.85
C GLN A 23 38.14 3.34 -20.38
N ASP A 24 38.51 2.12 -20.05
CA ASP A 24 39.14 1.81 -18.77
C ASP A 24 40.57 2.38 -18.73
N VAL A 25 41.02 2.80 -17.55
CA VAL A 25 42.38 3.27 -17.33
C VAL A 25 43.42 2.20 -17.67
N ARG A 26 43.14 0.93 -17.43
CA ARG A 26 44.02 -0.20 -17.75
C ARG A 26 44.05 -0.55 -19.23
N GLY A 27 43.03 -0.14 -20.00
CA GLY A 27 42.93 -0.39 -21.44
C GLY A 27 42.58 -1.82 -21.84
N ASP A 28 42.41 -2.71 -20.88
CA ASP A 28 42.20 -4.15 -21.13
C ASP A 28 40.72 -4.51 -21.38
N THR A 29 39.79 -3.58 -21.12
CA THR A 29 38.35 -3.83 -21.14
C THR A 29 37.68 -3.04 -22.26
N ILE A 30 36.96 -3.75 -23.14
CA ILE A 30 36.25 -3.15 -24.28
C ILE A 30 34.79 -2.94 -23.90
N TRP A 31 34.39 -1.67 -23.76
CA TRP A 31 33.02 -1.28 -23.63
C TRP A 31 32.31 -1.30 -24.97
N THR A 32 31.17 -1.99 -25.05
CA THR A 32 30.36 -2.08 -26.27
C THR A 32 29.14 -1.17 -26.13
N PRO A 33 29.08 -0.02 -26.86
CA PRO A 33 27.86 0.76 -26.95
C PRO A 33 26.74 -0.06 -27.61
N LEU A 34 25.59 -0.15 -26.98
CA LEU A 34 24.46 -0.94 -27.50
C LEU A 34 23.36 -0.10 -28.10
N ILE A 35 22.94 0.93 -27.36
CA ILE A 35 21.73 1.68 -27.69
C ILE A 35 21.83 3.09 -27.12
N SER A 36 21.27 4.05 -27.84
CA SER A 36 21.19 5.44 -27.39
C SER A 36 19.84 6.06 -27.72
N CYS A 37 19.45 7.10 -27.00
CA CYS A 37 18.28 7.90 -27.31
C CYS A 37 18.54 9.39 -27.07
N PRO A 38 17.92 10.30 -27.85
CA PRO A 38 17.95 11.72 -27.57
C PRO A 38 17.11 12.05 -26.34
N VAL A 39 17.53 13.05 -25.54
CA VAL A 39 16.82 13.52 -24.34
C VAL A 39 16.76 15.05 -24.32
N GLN A 40 15.74 15.58 -23.60
CA GLN A 40 15.52 17.02 -23.46
C GLN A 40 15.88 17.54 -22.07
N PHE A 41 16.02 16.65 -21.08
CA PHE A 41 16.37 17.09 -19.73
C PHE A 41 17.88 17.41 -19.64
N PRO A 42 18.25 18.45 -18.91
CA PRO A 42 19.65 18.82 -18.69
C PRO A 42 20.35 17.88 -17.70
N ILE A 43 21.69 17.96 -17.65
CA ILE A 43 22.54 17.03 -16.88
C ILE A 43 22.24 17.07 -15.38
N GLU A 44 21.73 18.17 -14.86
CA GLU A 44 21.36 18.34 -13.44
C GLU A 44 20.34 17.29 -12.97
N HIS A 45 19.48 16.81 -13.87
CA HIS A 45 18.46 15.80 -13.57
C HIS A 45 18.93 14.36 -13.82
N PHE A 46 20.15 14.18 -14.34
CA PHE A 46 20.69 12.84 -14.59
C PHE A 46 20.97 12.11 -13.27
N ALA A 47 21.53 12.81 -12.27
CA ALA A 47 21.81 12.22 -10.96
C ALA A 47 20.53 11.69 -10.30
N ASP A 48 19.45 12.47 -10.30
CA ASP A 48 18.15 12.07 -9.74
C ASP A 48 17.56 10.87 -10.50
N ALA A 49 17.66 10.89 -11.83
CA ALA A 49 17.13 9.83 -12.68
C ALA A 49 17.86 8.49 -12.44
N VAL A 50 19.19 8.51 -12.34
CA VAL A 50 19.97 7.29 -12.07
C VAL A 50 19.81 6.84 -10.61
N GLN A 51 19.65 7.75 -9.65
CA GLN A 51 19.37 7.39 -8.27
C GLN A 51 18.03 6.63 -8.17
N GLN A 52 16.99 7.10 -8.85
CA GLN A 52 15.70 6.38 -8.90
C GLN A 52 15.83 4.99 -9.56
N LEU A 53 16.69 4.84 -10.57
CA LEU A 53 16.98 3.54 -11.18
C LEU A 53 17.70 2.60 -10.20
N VAL A 54 18.57 3.16 -9.35
CA VAL A 54 19.30 2.42 -8.32
C VAL A 54 18.38 2.01 -7.17
N ASP A 55 17.56 2.94 -6.66
CA ASP A 55 16.73 2.70 -5.48
C ASP A 55 15.53 1.78 -5.77
N HIS A 56 15.01 1.82 -7.00
CA HIS A 56 13.77 1.14 -7.38
C HIS A 56 13.91 0.21 -8.59
N PRO A 57 14.78 -0.82 -8.54
CA PRO A 57 14.96 -1.76 -9.66
C PRO A 57 13.69 -2.58 -9.97
N GLU A 58 12.80 -2.75 -8.99
CA GLU A 58 11.53 -3.45 -9.13
C GLU A 58 10.53 -2.72 -10.06
N TYR A 59 10.72 -1.43 -10.32
CA TYR A 59 9.90 -0.71 -11.30
C TYR A 59 10.23 -1.10 -12.75
N ASN A 60 11.39 -1.71 -12.94
CA ASN A 60 11.91 -2.09 -14.25
C ASN A 60 12.00 -3.62 -14.45
N SER A 61 11.67 -4.40 -13.41
CA SER A 61 11.69 -5.85 -13.46
C SER A 61 10.60 -6.47 -12.61
N THR A 62 9.79 -7.35 -13.20
CA THR A 62 8.78 -8.11 -12.47
C THR A 62 9.38 -9.24 -11.63
N LEU A 63 10.65 -9.52 -11.75
CA LEU A 63 11.36 -10.59 -11.05
C LEU A 63 12.11 -10.11 -9.80
N ILE A 64 12.38 -8.81 -9.70
CA ILE A 64 13.01 -8.19 -8.54
C ILE A 64 11.92 -7.74 -7.57
N LEU A 65 12.09 -8.05 -6.28
CA LEU A 65 11.21 -7.63 -5.20
C LEU A 65 11.51 -6.19 -4.79
N ARG A 66 12.78 -5.95 -4.43
CA ARG A 66 13.34 -4.64 -4.04
C ARG A 66 14.87 -4.68 -4.07
N SER A 67 15.49 -3.53 -3.86
CA SER A 67 16.91 -3.44 -3.48
C SER A 67 17.06 -3.00 -2.03
N GLU A 68 18.14 -3.45 -1.40
CA GLU A 68 18.55 -3.01 -0.06
C GLU A 68 19.94 -2.40 -0.16
N THR A 69 20.12 -1.20 0.38
CA THR A 69 21.44 -0.57 0.46
C THR A 69 22.25 -1.23 1.56
N ILE A 70 23.41 -1.81 1.21
CA ILE A 70 24.34 -2.43 2.16
C ILE A 70 25.33 -1.40 2.67
N ALA A 71 25.88 -0.61 1.77
CA ALA A 71 26.88 0.40 2.09
C ALA A 71 26.85 1.54 1.07
N GLU A 72 27.17 2.73 1.53
CA GLU A 72 27.44 3.89 0.68
C GLU A 72 28.83 4.43 0.97
N SER A 73 29.55 4.79 -0.07
CA SER A 73 30.85 5.45 0.05
C SER A 73 30.87 6.71 -0.81
N LEU A 74 31.38 7.78 -0.21
CA LEU A 74 31.77 9.01 -0.88
C LEU A 74 33.32 8.98 -0.90
N PRO A 75 33.95 8.58 -1.99
CA PRO A 75 35.39 8.38 -1.98
C PRO A 75 36.10 9.72 -1.82
N GLU A 76 36.66 9.96 -0.64
CA GLU A 76 37.67 11.00 -0.45
C GLU A 76 38.97 10.51 -1.12
N GLY A 77 39.34 11.14 -2.24
CA GLY A 77 40.56 10.79 -2.97
C GLY A 77 40.41 9.81 -4.13
N GLY A 78 39.17 9.46 -4.55
CA GLY A 78 38.94 8.71 -5.78
C GLY A 78 39.23 7.21 -5.71
N GLU A 79 39.25 6.62 -4.52
CA GLU A 79 39.34 5.17 -4.37
C GLU A 79 38.08 4.49 -4.93
N VAL A 80 38.28 3.59 -5.89
CA VAL A 80 37.26 2.82 -6.55
C VAL A 80 37.15 1.48 -5.85
N PRO A 81 35.93 1.01 -5.45
CA PRO A 81 35.78 -0.33 -4.88
C PRO A 81 36.38 -1.42 -5.77
N GLU A 82 36.80 -2.52 -5.15
CA GLU A 82 37.33 -3.67 -5.87
C GLU A 82 36.31 -4.21 -6.89
N GLY A 83 36.77 -4.51 -8.11
CA GLY A 83 35.90 -5.00 -9.19
C GLY A 83 35.16 -3.90 -9.95
N VAL A 84 35.15 -2.65 -9.48
CA VAL A 84 34.53 -1.52 -10.18
C VAL A 84 35.52 -0.92 -11.17
N PRO A 85 35.14 -0.65 -12.45
CA PRO A 85 36.09 -0.14 -13.46
C PRO A 85 36.51 1.30 -13.19
N ARG A 86 37.79 1.60 -13.44
CA ARG A 86 38.33 2.97 -13.43
C ARG A 86 38.23 3.56 -14.82
N ILE A 87 37.43 4.60 -14.97
CA ILE A 87 37.17 5.22 -16.27
C ILE A 87 38.18 6.35 -16.56
N ARG A 88 38.79 6.31 -17.73
CA ARG A 88 39.72 7.34 -18.16
C ARG A 88 39.00 8.68 -18.32
N GLY A 89 39.51 9.72 -17.71
CA GLY A 89 38.94 11.07 -17.80
C GLY A 89 37.64 11.23 -16.98
N ALA A 90 37.44 10.39 -15.96
CA ALA A 90 36.32 10.51 -15.05
C ALA A 90 36.70 10.12 -13.61
N SER A 91 36.16 10.83 -12.65
CA SER A 91 36.34 10.62 -11.21
C SER A 91 35.06 10.09 -10.56
N VAL A 92 35.19 9.23 -9.52
CA VAL A 92 34.07 8.70 -8.79
C VAL A 92 33.48 9.76 -7.87
N LEU A 93 32.15 9.94 -7.95
CA LEU A 93 31.40 10.83 -7.06
C LEU A 93 30.80 10.07 -5.87
N LYS A 94 30.20 8.92 -6.14
CA LYS A 94 29.50 8.11 -5.15
C LYS A 94 29.51 6.65 -5.59
N SER A 95 29.68 5.73 -4.66
CA SER A 95 29.48 4.30 -4.89
C SER A 95 28.52 3.73 -3.83
N THR A 96 27.46 3.09 -4.28
CA THR A 96 26.49 2.41 -3.43
C THR A 96 26.58 0.92 -3.69
N LEU A 97 26.83 0.13 -2.64
CA LEU A 97 26.69 -1.32 -2.69
C LEU A 97 25.26 -1.66 -2.29
N ARG A 98 24.51 -2.24 -3.21
CA ARG A 98 23.13 -2.69 -2.97
C ARG A 98 22.98 -4.19 -3.14
N ARG A 99 21.98 -4.77 -2.47
CA ARG A 99 21.53 -6.15 -2.68
C ARG A 99 20.20 -6.17 -3.40
N LEU A 100 20.14 -6.85 -4.53
CA LEU A 100 18.91 -7.12 -5.27
C LEU A 100 18.25 -8.38 -4.70
N LEU A 101 17.03 -8.25 -4.21
CA LEU A 101 16.24 -9.36 -3.69
C LEU A 101 15.25 -9.86 -4.75
N PRO A 102 15.21 -11.18 -5.01
CA PRO A 102 14.26 -11.75 -5.97
C PRO A 102 12.85 -11.88 -5.37
N ARG A 103 11.81 -11.83 -6.23
CA ARG A 103 10.42 -12.13 -5.81
C ARG A 103 10.18 -13.59 -5.42
N ARG A 104 11.09 -14.48 -5.79
CA ARG A 104 11.01 -15.92 -5.51
C ARG A 104 12.33 -16.40 -4.90
N PRO A 105 12.57 -16.09 -3.62
CA PRO A 105 13.86 -16.39 -2.98
C PRO A 105 14.18 -17.91 -2.94
N GLY A 106 13.18 -18.78 -2.98
CA GLY A 106 13.39 -20.23 -3.07
C GLY A 106 13.82 -20.73 -4.46
N ARG A 107 13.78 -19.87 -5.48
CA ARG A 107 14.16 -20.20 -6.87
C ARG A 107 15.39 -19.47 -7.34
N ASP A 108 15.49 -18.19 -6.99
CA ASP A 108 16.51 -17.27 -7.50
C ASP A 108 17.32 -16.72 -6.31
N GLY A 109 18.65 -16.67 -6.44
CA GLY A 109 19.53 -16.05 -5.45
C GLY A 109 19.48 -14.52 -5.47
N SER A 110 19.89 -13.86 -4.39
CA SER A 110 20.16 -12.43 -4.36
C SER A 110 21.45 -12.09 -5.10
N VAL A 111 21.60 -10.85 -5.55
CA VAL A 111 22.82 -10.32 -6.18
C VAL A 111 23.23 -9.03 -5.49
N ASP A 112 24.47 -8.99 -5.04
CA ASP A 112 25.09 -7.75 -4.60
C ASP A 112 25.66 -7.01 -5.82
N GLN A 113 25.49 -5.69 -5.86
CA GLN A 113 25.84 -4.89 -7.02
C GLN A 113 26.36 -3.52 -6.60
N HIS A 114 27.55 -3.16 -7.08
CA HIS A 114 28.02 -1.78 -6.99
C HIS A 114 27.31 -0.91 -8.02
N CYS A 115 26.80 0.23 -7.56
CA CYS A 115 26.21 1.30 -8.37
C CYS A 115 27.09 2.52 -8.20
N THR A 116 27.96 2.78 -9.18
CA THR A 116 28.99 3.81 -9.05
C THR A 116 28.71 4.96 -10.02
N MET A 117 28.59 6.16 -9.49
CA MET A 117 28.41 7.40 -10.24
C MET A 117 29.75 8.09 -10.47
N TYR A 118 29.97 8.56 -11.68
CA TYR A 118 31.17 9.28 -12.08
C TYR A 118 30.84 10.65 -12.67
N ALA A 119 31.72 11.62 -12.43
CA ALA A 119 31.77 12.86 -13.17
C ALA A 119 32.94 12.81 -14.17
N ILE A 120 32.78 13.46 -15.33
CA ILE A 120 33.88 13.71 -16.25
C ILE A 120 34.84 14.71 -15.57
N ASP A 121 36.15 14.51 -15.73
CA ASP A 121 37.16 15.37 -15.11
C ASP A 121 36.93 16.86 -15.45
N GLY A 122 37.03 17.69 -14.42
CA GLY A 122 36.68 19.11 -14.49
C GLY A 122 35.20 19.46 -14.31
N HIS A 123 34.35 18.47 -14.15
CA HIS A 123 32.92 18.64 -13.84
C HIS A 123 32.55 18.02 -12.47
N HIS A 124 31.58 18.62 -11.81
CA HIS A 124 31.07 18.13 -10.49
C HIS A 124 29.76 17.35 -10.59
N GLN A 125 29.18 17.28 -11.79
CA GLN A 125 27.88 16.65 -12.00
C GLN A 125 28.06 15.21 -12.51
N ALA A 126 27.22 14.30 -11.97
CA ALA A 126 27.21 12.92 -12.46
C ALA A 126 26.81 12.87 -13.94
N SER A 127 27.64 12.19 -14.74
CA SER A 127 27.41 11.98 -16.16
C SER A 127 27.48 10.51 -16.58
N ILE A 128 27.92 9.63 -15.67
CA ILE A 128 28.02 8.19 -15.89
C ILE A 128 27.53 7.47 -14.64
N LEU A 129 26.70 6.44 -14.83
CA LEU A 129 26.40 5.43 -13.82
C LEU A 129 26.90 4.08 -14.32
N ILE A 130 27.64 3.34 -13.49
CA ILE A 130 28.06 1.96 -13.79
C ILE A 130 27.46 1.02 -12.75
N LEU A 131 26.77 0.00 -13.23
CA LEU A 131 26.27 -1.10 -12.44
C LEU A 131 27.21 -2.30 -12.60
N THR A 132 27.81 -2.74 -11.48
CA THR A 132 28.76 -3.86 -11.42
C THR A 132 28.22 -4.93 -10.49
N PRO A 133 27.61 -6.01 -10.99
CA PRO A 133 27.17 -7.13 -10.16
C PRO A 133 28.38 -7.88 -9.59
N LEU A 134 28.31 -8.30 -8.35
CA LEU A 134 29.29 -9.21 -7.76
C LEU A 134 28.88 -10.65 -8.11
N LEU A 135 29.80 -11.34 -8.75
CA LEU A 135 29.58 -12.74 -9.14
C LEU A 135 29.64 -13.64 -7.91
N ASP A 136 28.82 -14.67 -7.89
CA ASP A 136 28.90 -15.72 -6.89
C ASP A 136 30.16 -16.58 -7.07
N GLN A 137 30.36 -17.56 -6.19
CA GLN A 137 31.51 -18.47 -6.26
C GLN A 137 31.53 -19.33 -7.55
N THR A 138 30.39 -19.46 -8.23
CA THR A 138 30.27 -20.17 -9.51
C THR A 138 30.57 -19.27 -10.71
N GLY A 139 30.77 -17.96 -10.51
CA GLY A 139 30.95 -16.97 -11.57
C GLY A 139 29.68 -16.70 -12.37
N SER A 140 28.49 -17.03 -11.82
CA SER A 140 27.20 -16.89 -12.49
C SER A 140 26.34 -15.78 -11.89
N LEU A 141 25.34 -15.34 -12.65
CA LEU A 141 24.31 -14.40 -12.23
C LEU A 141 22.94 -15.07 -12.29
N PRO A 142 22.03 -14.75 -11.35
CA PRO A 142 20.67 -15.30 -11.39
C PRO A 142 19.94 -14.92 -12.68
N TYR A 143 18.92 -15.70 -13.01
CA TYR A 143 18.14 -15.52 -14.24
C TYR A 143 17.58 -14.10 -14.41
N TYR A 144 17.20 -13.42 -13.34
CA TYR A 144 16.63 -12.05 -13.46
C TYR A 144 17.68 -10.97 -13.80
N HIS A 145 18.97 -11.24 -13.66
CA HIS A 145 20.04 -10.32 -14.03
C HIS A 145 20.59 -10.65 -15.45
N PRO A 146 20.86 -9.66 -16.31
CA PRO A 146 21.55 -9.94 -17.58
C PRO A 146 22.97 -10.44 -17.35
N GLN A 147 23.48 -11.28 -18.25
CA GLN A 147 24.80 -11.88 -18.15
C GLN A 147 25.89 -10.90 -18.63
N VAL A 148 26.23 -9.98 -17.73
CA VAL A 148 27.19 -8.90 -17.99
C VAL A 148 28.11 -8.70 -16.78
N PHE A 149 29.35 -8.29 -17.01
CA PHE A 149 30.24 -7.81 -15.97
C PHE A 149 29.85 -6.39 -15.53
N HIS A 150 29.51 -5.54 -16.51
CA HIS A 150 29.15 -4.14 -16.23
C HIS A 150 28.06 -3.65 -17.19
N ILE A 151 27.23 -2.73 -16.71
CA ILE A 151 26.31 -1.90 -17.51
C ILE A 151 26.61 -0.44 -17.18
N ALA A 152 26.86 0.37 -18.18
CA ALA A 152 27.06 1.81 -18.02
C ALA A 152 25.94 2.60 -18.71
N PHE A 153 25.50 3.66 -18.04
CA PHE A 153 24.59 4.68 -18.57
C PHE A 153 25.38 5.98 -18.65
N ARG A 154 25.42 6.59 -19.83
CA ARG A 154 26.13 7.84 -20.08
C ARG A 154 25.19 8.93 -20.51
N TYR A 155 25.43 10.11 -19.98
CA TYR A 155 24.84 11.36 -20.46
C TYR A 155 25.84 12.04 -21.36
N LEU A 156 25.49 12.23 -22.64
CA LEU A 156 26.34 12.82 -23.68
C LEU A 156 25.71 14.14 -24.13
N PRO A 157 26.31 15.31 -23.79
CA PRO A 157 25.82 16.59 -24.29
C PRO A 157 25.87 16.63 -25.82
N CYS A 158 24.82 17.13 -26.45
CA CYS A 158 24.90 17.45 -27.88
C CYS A 158 25.65 18.77 -28.08
N PRO A 159 26.48 18.89 -29.15
CA PRO A 159 27.02 20.19 -29.51
C PRO A 159 25.89 21.20 -29.71
N VAL A 160 26.02 22.37 -29.13
CA VAL A 160 25.08 23.46 -29.32
C VAL A 160 25.09 23.80 -30.81
N SER A 161 23.97 23.52 -31.52
CA SER A 161 23.76 24.02 -32.88
C SER A 161 23.63 25.54 -32.83
N ASP A 162 24.14 26.23 -33.84
CA ASP A 162 24.18 27.71 -33.92
C ASP A 162 22.77 28.31 -33.63
N PRO A 163 22.71 29.47 -32.93
CA PRO A 163 21.42 30.08 -32.52
C PRO A 163 20.50 30.54 -33.67
N HIS A 164 20.90 30.39 -34.91
CA HIS A 164 20.20 30.87 -36.10
C HIS A 164 19.14 29.91 -36.66
N ASP A 165 19.16 28.62 -36.26
CA ASP A 165 18.09 27.69 -36.65
C ASP A 165 16.97 27.73 -35.63
N GLY A 166 15.95 28.52 -35.91
CA GLY A 166 14.78 28.80 -35.03
C GLY A 166 13.86 27.61 -34.70
N VAL A 167 14.41 26.40 -34.51
CA VAL A 167 13.67 25.21 -34.13
C VAL A 167 13.90 24.92 -32.66
N SER A 168 12.97 25.36 -31.86
CA SER A 168 12.89 25.27 -30.38
C SER A 168 12.79 23.84 -29.80
N SER A 169 13.07 22.77 -30.55
CA SER A 169 12.86 21.38 -30.13
C SER A 169 14.07 20.46 -30.34
N SER A 170 15.27 21.02 -30.46
CA SER A 170 16.48 20.19 -30.60
C SER A 170 16.77 19.45 -29.29
N PRO A 171 17.19 18.16 -29.33
CA PRO A 171 17.56 17.42 -28.14
C PRO A 171 18.78 18.08 -27.48
N SER A 172 18.74 18.25 -26.15
CA SER A 172 19.84 18.85 -25.39
C SER A 172 21.01 17.88 -25.22
N ALA A 173 20.75 16.58 -25.26
CA ALA A 173 21.73 15.53 -25.02
C ALA A 173 21.26 14.17 -25.57
N ARG A 174 22.11 13.17 -25.40
CA ARG A 174 21.79 11.75 -25.64
C ARG A 174 22.13 10.93 -24.41
N LEU A 175 21.28 9.97 -24.09
CA LEU A 175 21.63 8.87 -23.20
C LEU A 175 22.18 7.71 -24.03
N GLN A 176 23.22 7.05 -23.54
CA GLN A 176 23.82 5.88 -24.16
C GLN A 176 24.00 4.78 -23.13
N VAL A 177 23.67 3.54 -23.50
CA VAL A 177 23.92 2.35 -22.68
C VAL A 177 25.03 1.54 -23.32
N GLU A 178 26.01 1.19 -22.49
CA GLU A 178 27.18 0.39 -22.87
C GLU A 178 27.31 -0.80 -21.92
N VAL A 179 27.87 -1.90 -22.40
CA VAL A 179 28.05 -3.09 -21.59
C VAL A 179 29.44 -3.71 -21.77
N ILE A 180 29.88 -4.43 -20.75
CA ILE A 180 30.88 -5.47 -20.84
C ILE A 180 30.16 -6.79 -20.56
N ALA A 181 29.90 -7.57 -21.61
CA ALA A 181 29.14 -8.81 -21.53
C ALA A 181 30.06 -10.02 -21.29
N PHE A 182 29.50 -11.11 -20.81
CA PHE A 182 30.21 -12.39 -20.78
C PHE A 182 30.52 -12.86 -22.21
N SER A 183 31.58 -13.64 -22.38
CA SER A 183 32.08 -14.04 -23.69
C SER A 183 31.09 -14.84 -24.56
N ASP A 184 30.14 -15.53 -23.92
CA ASP A 184 29.10 -16.34 -24.55
C ASP A 184 27.77 -15.61 -24.74
N ALA A 185 27.67 -14.36 -24.25
CA ALA A 185 26.42 -13.61 -24.23
C ALA A 185 26.15 -12.88 -25.57
N SER A 186 24.95 -13.05 -26.11
CA SER A 186 24.52 -12.39 -27.34
C SER A 186 24.13 -10.93 -27.12
N LEU A 187 24.73 -10.02 -27.87
CA LEU A 187 24.42 -8.59 -27.92
C LEU A 187 23.43 -8.21 -29.04
N ALA A 188 22.90 -9.19 -29.77
CA ALA A 188 21.97 -8.96 -30.88
C ALA A 188 20.70 -8.22 -30.39
N PRO A 189 20.05 -7.38 -31.21
CA PRO A 189 18.84 -6.62 -30.85
C PRO A 189 17.69 -7.48 -30.33
N ALA A 190 17.55 -8.73 -30.80
CA ALA A 190 16.58 -9.69 -30.31
C ALA A 190 17.01 -10.35 -28.97
N GLY A 191 18.25 -10.17 -28.55
CA GLY A 191 18.85 -10.77 -27.36
C GLY A 191 18.31 -10.18 -26.06
N ARG A 192 18.47 -10.94 -24.98
CA ARG A 192 18.00 -10.54 -23.66
C ARG A 192 18.71 -9.31 -23.12
N ILE A 193 20.05 -9.22 -23.30
CA ILE A 193 20.84 -8.07 -22.83
C ILE A 193 20.34 -6.80 -23.50
N PHE A 194 20.17 -6.80 -24.83
CA PHE A 194 19.69 -5.63 -25.57
C PHE A 194 18.30 -5.18 -25.08
N ARG A 195 17.35 -6.11 -24.94
CA ARG A 195 15.98 -5.80 -24.45
C ARG A 195 15.99 -5.25 -23.01
N THR A 196 16.86 -5.78 -22.15
CA THR A 196 17.02 -5.24 -20.79
C THR A 196 17.59 -3.83 -20.82
N CYS A 197 18.66 -3.58 -21.61
CA CYS A 197 19.25 -2.26 -21.76
C CYS A 197 18.26 -1.25 -22.35
N LEU A 198 17.44 -1.66 -23.33
CA LEU A 198 16.38 -0.84 -23.90
C LEU A 198 15.35 -0.43 -22.85
N ALA A 199 14.86 -1.37 -22.04
CA ALA A 199 13.89 -1.08 -20.98
C ALA A 199 14.47 -0.16 -19.90
N LEU A 200 15.73 -0.35 -19.52
CA LEU A 200 16.42 0.52 -18.57
C LEU A 200 16.67 1.92 -19.14
N LEU A 201 17.01 2.04 -20.43
CA LEU A 201 17.17 3.32 -21.09
C LEU A 201 15.84 4.10 -21.15
N GLU A 202 14.73 3.41 -21.46
CA GLU A 202 13.39 4.01 -21.46
C GLU A 202 13.00 4.49 -20.06
N ALA A 203 13.26 3.68 -19.04
CA ALA A 203 13.02 4.06 -17.64
C ALA A 203 13.83 5.31 -17.26
N LEU A 204 15.12 5.33 -17.58
CA LEU A 204 16.01 6.46 -17.27
C LEU A 204 15.55 7.74 -17.98
N ASN A 205 15.15 7.67 -19.25
CA ASN A 205 14.57 8.80 -19.98
C ASN A 205 13.31 9.34 -19.29
N ARG A 206 12.41 8.45 -18.87
CA ARG A 206 11.19 8.80 -18.15
C ARG A 206 11.48 9.44 -16.79
N TYR A 207 12.47 8.93 -16.06
CA TYR A 207 12.86 9.48 -14.76
C TYR A 207 13.49 10.87 -14.88
N GLY A 208 14.38 11.08 -15.85
CA GLY A 208 14.96 12.39 -16.11
C GLY A 208 13.93 13.43 -16.51
N TRP A 209 12.97 13.05 -17.36
CA TRP A 209 11.82 13.90 -17.69
C TRP A 209 10.96 14.21 -16.49
N GLY A 210 10.68 13.21 -15.64
CA GLY A 210 9.93 13.38 -14.39
C GLY A 210 10.62 14.33 -13.43
N ALA A 211 11.94 14.23 -13.27
CA ALA A 211 12.74 15.14 -12.44
C ALA A 211 12.66 16.58 -12.96
N MET A 212 12.88 16.78 -14.27
CA MET A 212 12.80 18.11 -14.91
C MET A 212 11.43 18.77 -14.77
N THR A 213 10.34 17.98 -14.90
CA THR A 213 8.97 18.49 -14.83
C THR A 213 8.42 18.53 -13.40
N ASN A 214 9.23 18.18 -12.41
CA ASN A 214 8.82 18.06 -11.00
C ASN A 214 7.55 17.20 -10.85
N TYR A 215 7.53 16.07 -11.57
CA TYR A 215 6.40 15.15 -11.56
C TYR A 215 6.20 14.56 -10.15
N LYS A 216 5.03 14.78 -9.59
CA LYS A 216 4.60 14.15 -8.33
C LYS A 216 3.65 13.00 -8.61
N LYS A 217 3.91 11.87 -7.97
CA LYS A 217 2.96 10.74 -8.03
C LYS A 217 1.63 11.18 -7.45
N ARG A 218 0.55 10.85 -8.14
CA ARG A 218 -0.83 11.16 -7.67
C ARG A 218 -1.27 10.30 -6.50
N VAL A 219 -0.59 9.17 -6.31
CA VAL A 219 -0.93 8.17 -5.30
C VAL A 219 0.38 7.69 -4.68
N ASN A 220 0.45 7.76 -3.37
CA ASN A 220 1.55 7.19 -2.61
C ASN A 220 1.12 5.83 -2.06
N HIS A 221 2.03 4.88 -2.09
CA HIS A 221 1.91 3.60 -1.42
C HIS A 221 2.77 3.62 -0.16
N ASP A 222 2.52 2.68 0.72
CA ASP A 222 3.34 2.46 1.91
C ASP A 222 3.32 3.67 2.88
N CYS A 223 2.15 4.31 3.00
CA CYS A 223 1.97 5.49 3.85
C CYS A 223 1.80 5.11 5.32
N ILE A 224 1.08 4.02 5.61
CA ILE A 224 0.78 3.53 6.96
C ILE A 224 1.76 2.43 7.34
N VAL A 225 1.95 1.45 6.46
CA VAL A 225 2.83 0.30 6.68
C VAL A 225 4.02 0.38 5.73
N PRO A 226 5.28 0.37 6.22
CA PRO A 226 6.46 0.39 5.36
C PRO A 226 6.49 -0.79 4.41
N ARG A 227 6.94 -0.53 3.19
CA ARG A 227 6.99 -1.50 2.10
C ARG A 227 7.77 -2.76 2.45
N GLU A 228 8.91 -2.59 3.08
CA GLU A 228 9.83 -3.67 3.43
C GLU A 228 9.16 -4.63 4.41
N GLU A 229 8.60 -4.10 5.50
CA GLU A 229 7.90 -4.91 6.51
C GLU A 229 6.71 -5.65 5.88
N TYR A 230 5.92 -4.96 5.04
CA TYR A 230 4.79 -5.57 4.35
C TYR A 230 5.24 -6.71 3.43
N GLN A 231 6.28 -6.50 2.63
CA GLN A 231 6.77 -7.51 1.69
C GLN A 231 7.32 -8.74 2.39
N ASP A 232 8.07 -8.55 3.47
CA ASP A 232 8.68 -9.65 4.22
C ASP A 232 7.61 -10.50 4.91
N LEU A 233 6.66 -9.86 5.60
CA LEU A 233 5.56 -10.58 6.21
C LEU A 233 4.65 -11.23 5.16
N TYR A 234 4.35 -10.55 4.04
CA TYR A 234 3.54 -11.10 2.97
C TYR A 234 4.14 -12.38 2.35
N LEU A 235 5.46 -12.45 2.18
CA LEU A 235 6.11 -13.65 1.68
C LEU A 235 5.90 -14.84 2.63
N LEU A 236 6.01 -14.62 3.94
CA LEU A 236 5.75 -15.63 4.95
C LEU A 236 4.28 -16.07 4.96
N MET A 237 3.36 -15.11 5.02
CA MET A 237 1.91 -15.36 5.02
C MET A 237 1.47 -16.09 3.75
N ARG A 238 2.03 -15.70 2.60
CA ARG A 238 1.78 -16.37 1.33
C ARG A 238 2.20 -17.84 1.34
N GLU A 239 3.41 -18.16 1.83
CA GLU A 239 3.86 -19.55 1.91
C GLU A 239 2.96 -20.37 2.83
N ARG A 240 2.51 -19.81 3.93
CA ARG A 240 1.62 -20.50 4.89
C ARG A 240 0.22 -20.77 4.32
N HIS A 241 -0.34 -19.81 3.57
CA HIS A 241 -1.75 -19.83 3.16
C HIS A 241 -2.00 -20.09 1.66
N LYS A 242 -0.97 -20.12 0.79
CA LYS A 242 -1.14 -20.37 -0.65
C LYS A 242 -1.88 -21.68 -0.98
N HIS A 243 -1.86 -22.67 -0.08
CA HIS A 243 -2.56 -23.94 -0.24
C HIS A 243 -4.08 -23.79 -0.32
N LEU A 244 -4.64 -22.68 0.22
CA LEU A 244 -6.08 -22.38 0.19
C LEU A 244 -6.62 -22.17 -1.24
N VAL A 245 -5.74 -21.87 -2.21
CA VAL A 245 -6.10 -21.87 -3.63
C VAL A 245 -6.62 -23.23 -4.09
N ASN A 246 -6.02 -24.32 -3.61
CA ASN A 246 -6.37 -25.69 -4.02
C ASN A 246 -7.63 -26.21 -3.32
N THR A 247 -8.03 -25.59 -2.22
CA THR A 247 -9.21 -25.98 -1.41
C THR A 247 -10.37 -25.01 -1.58
N TRP A 248 -10.31 -24.13 -2.58
CA TRP A 248 -11.33 -23.12 -2.84
C TRP A 248 -12.68 -23.73 -3.20
N GLN A 249 -13.74 -23.27 -2.54
CA GLN A 249 -15.10 -23.83 -2.67
C GLN A 249 -16.10 -22.89 -3.34
N GLU A 250 -15.70 -21.66 -3.64
CA GLU A 250 -16.58 -20.68 -4.27
C GLU A 250 -16.41 -20.71 -5.81
N SER A 251 -17.38 -20.15 -6.54
CA SER A 251 -17.35 -20.05 -8.01
C SER A 251 -16.42 -18.97 -8.56
N THR A 252 -15.81 -18.16 -7.69
CA THR A 252 -14.94 -17.04 -8.06
C THR A 252 -13.49 -17.48 -8.24
N ASP A 253 -12.64 -16.60 -8.80
CA ASP A 253 -11.22 -16.88 -9.04
C ASP A 253 -10.43 -17.04 -7.73
N PRO A 254 -9.93 -18.25 -7.40
CA PRO A 254 -9.18 -18.49 -6.17
C PRO A 254 -7.86 -17.72 -6.11
N LEU A 255 -7.17 -17.57 -7.25
CA LEU A 255 -5.87 -16.87 -7.27
C LEU A 255 -6.04 -15.41 -6.88
N LYS A 256 -7.13 -14.79 -7.31
CA LYS A 256 -7.41 -13.40 -6.93
C LYS A 256 -7.77 -13.30 -5.45
N HIS A 257 -8.80 -14.01 -5.01
CA HIS A 257 -9.35 -13.82 -3.66
C HIS A 257 -8.42 -14.32 -2.55
N VAL A 258 -7.75 -15.45 -2.73
CA VAL A 258 -6.82 -15.96 -1.71
C VAL A 258 -5.64 -15.00 -1.50
N PHE A 259 -5.04 -14.49 -2.58
CA PHE A 259 -3.93 -13.56 -2.44
C PHE A 259 -4.36 -12.14 -2.04
N GLU A 260 -5.59 -11.76 -2.30
CA GLU A 260 -6.21 -10.53 -1.81
C GLU A 260 -6.33 -10.57 -0.28
N ASP A 261 -6.97 -11.61 0.26
CA ASP A 261 -7.17 -11.74 1.71
C ASP A 261 -5.87 -12.01 2.48
N ILE A 262 -4.91 -12.75 1.90
CA ILE A 262 -3.55 -12.85 2.47
C ILE A 262 -2.91 -11.46 2.56
N GLY A 263 -3.05 -10.63 1.54
CA GLY A 263 -2.52 -9.27 1.52
C GLY A 263 -3.18 -8.36 2.56
N ILE A 264 -4.50 -8.46 2.71
CA ILE A 264 -5.27 -7.70 3.70
C ILE A 264 -4.91 -8.14 5.12
N ALA A 265 -4.84 -9.45 5.37
CA ALA A 265 -4.42 -9.99 6.67
C ALA A 265 -3.00 -9.53 7.05
N THR A 266 -2.08 -9.56 6.07
CA THR A 266 -0.70 -9.05 6.26
C THR A 266 -0.71 -7.58 6.67
N PHE A 267 -1.49 -6.76 5.99
CA PHE A 267 -1.62 -5.34 6.30
C PHE A 267 -2.19 -5.11 7.70
N LEU A 268 -3.28 -5.82 8.06
CA LEU A 268 -3.91 -5.71 9.37
C LEU A 268 -2.96 -6.09 10.51
N ILE A 269 -2.20 -7.17 10.36
CA ILE A 269 -1.23 -7.63 11.36
C ILE A 269 -0.17 -6.56 11.63
N LEU A 270 0.34 -5.91 10.59
CA LEU A 270 1.34 -4.85 10.71
C LEU A 270 0.72 -3.53 11.21
N LEU A 271 -0.50 -3.21 10.79
CA LEU A 271 -1.25 -2.08 11.31
C LEU A 271 -1.45 -2.22 12.82
N TRP A 272 -1.92 -3.37 13.28
CA TRP A 272 -2.14 -3.63 14.71
C TRP A 272 -0.85 -3.63 15.52
N LYS A 273 0.24 -4.20 14.96
CA LYS A 273 1.57 -4.12 15.58
C LYS A 273 1.92 -2.67 15.92
N ARG A 274 1.71 -1.75 14.97
CA ARG A 274 2.06 -0.33 15.11
C ARG A 274 1.07 0.45 15.98
N ALA A 275 -0.23 0.23 15.75
CA ALA A 275 -1.28 0.96 16.46
C ALA A 275 -1.29 0.68 17.96
N PHE A 276 -0.98 -0.55 18.38
CA PHE A 276 -1.04 -1.00 19.77
C PHE A 276 0.34 -1.19 20.43
N GLU A 277 1.44 -0.82 19.76
CA GLU A 277 2.80 -0.91 20.35
C GLU A 277 3.00 0.05 21.53
N ALA A 278 2.38 1.23 21.48
CA ALA A 278 2.49 2.24 22.53
C ALA A 278 1.77 1.86 23.83
N ASP A 279 0.70 1.07 23.76
CA ASP A 279 -0.07 0.65 24.95
C ASP A 279 0.68 -0.39 25.81
N CYS A 280 1.65 -1.10 25.24
CA CYS A 280 2.46 -2.08 25.97
C CYS A 280 3.58 -1.43 26.84
N SER A 281 3.86 -0.14 26.64
CA SER A 281 4.90 0.60 27.38
C SER A 281 4.38 1.36 28.60
N ALA A 282 3.06 1.41 28.84
CA ALA A 282 2.47 1.96 30.04
C ALA A 282 2.57 0.91 31.17
N GLU A 283 3.45 1.17 32.16
CA GLU A 283 3.52 0.35 33.37
C GLU A 283 2.14 0.27 34.04
N PRO A 284 1.69 -0.91 34.52
CA PRO A 284 0.43 -1.01 35.23
C PRO A 284 0.54 -0.23 36.56
N ILE A 285 -0.24 0.85 36.69
CA ILE A 285 -0.41 1.57 37.94
C ILE A 285 -0.92 0.56 38.95
N GLY A 286 -0.09 0.29 39.96
CA GLY A 286 -0.29 -0.73 40.97
C GLY A 286 -1.63 -0.63 41.68
N GLY A 287 -2.41 -1.66 41.54
CA GLY A 287 -3.55 -2.02 42.36
C GLY A 287 -3.31 -3.43 42.87
N ASN A 288 -2.67 -3.56 44.04
CA ASN A 288 -2.58 -4.81 44.78
C ASN A 288 -3.98 -5.17 45.31
N ASP A 289 -4.66 -6.07 44.67
CA ASP A 289 -5.80 -6.78 45.23
C ASP A 289 -5.51 -8.30 45.18
N PRO A 290 -5.30 -8.97 46.36
CA PRO A 290 -4.79 -10.34 46.40
C PRO A 290 -5.85 -11.44 46.30
N HIS A 291 -7.09 -11.13 45.92
CA HIS A 291 -8.19 -12.09 45.96
C HIS A 291 -8.94 -12.28 44.63
N THR A 292 -8.27 -12.69 43.55
CA THR A 292 -8.94 -13.37 42.41
C THR A 292 -7.91 -14.17 41.60
N ARG A 293 -7.41 -15.23 42.22
CA ARG A 293 -6.71 -16.29 41.50
C ARG A 293 -7.49 -17.59 41.68
N ASP A 294 -8.44 -17.83 40.80
CA ASP A 294 -8.89 -19.19 40.53
C ASP A 294 -9.50 -19.25 39.12
N GLY A 295 -8.95 -20.11 38.28
CA GLY A 295 -9.68 -20.60 37.11
C GLY A 295 -9.13 -20.30 35.71
N ILE A 296 -7.83 -20.08 35.51
CA ILE A 296 -7.25 -20.17 34.15
C ILE A 296 -6.66 -21.57 33.97
N ARG A 297 -7.40 -22.42 33.25
CA ARG A 297 -6.88 -23.70 32.74
C ARG A 297 -5.69 -23.41 31.82
N ASN A 298 -4.54 -24.01 32.16
CA ASN A 298 -3.33 -23.99 31.34
C ASN A 298 -3.68 -24.38 29.90
N PRO A 299 -3.23 -23.59 28.89
CA PRO A 299 -3.28 -24.05 27.51
C PRO A 299 -2.40 -25.30 27.36
N PRO A 300 -2.72 -26.20 26.40
CA PRO A 300 -1.91 -27.39 26.16
C PRO A 300 -0.46 -26.99 25.88
N LYS A 301 0.50 -27.68 26.49
CA LYS A 301 1.95 -27.49 26.27
C LYS A 301 2.22 -27.69 24.78
N ILE A 302 2.53 -26.58 24.09
CA ILE A 302 3.04 -26.59 22.74
C ILE A 302 4.52 -26.97 22.83
N GLN A 303 4.91 -27.96 22.06
CA GLN A 303 6.28 -28.40 21.90
C GLN A 303 7.04 -27.30 21.15
N ASP A 304 8.19 -26.86 21.70
CA ASP A 304 9.18 -25.93 21.17
C ASP A 304 8.73 -24.48 20.94
N GLU A 305 9.16 -23.60 21.88
CA GLU A 305 9.03 -22.13 21.75
C GLU A 305 9.75 -21.54 20.52
N ASN A 306 10.54 -22.32 19.81
CA ASN A 306 11.27 -21.92 18.61
C ASN A 306 10.45 -21.99 17.31
N ASP A 307 9.23 -22.56 17.33
CA ASP A 307 8.39 -22.73 16.12
C ASP A 307 7.25 -21.72 15.96
N LEU A 308 7.10 -20.79 16.90
CA LEU A 308 6.05 -19.79 16.82
C LEU A 308 6.39 -18.70 15.80
N PRO A 309 5.42 -18.28 14.98
CA PRO A 309 5.66 -17.20 14.03
C PRO A 309 5.99 -15.89 14.74
N PRO A 310 6.82 -15.01 14.15
CA PRO A 310 7.29 -13.77 14.78
C PRO A 310 6.17 -12.87 15.33
N TRP A 311 5.01 -12.87 14.67
CA TRP A 311 3.85 -12.06 15.09
C TRP A 311 3.06 -12.64 16.27
N SER A 312 3.43 -13.78 16.82
CA SER A 312 2.74 -14.38 17.96
C SER A 312 2.77 -13.51 19.21
N SER A 313 3.84 -12.74 19.38
CA SER A 313 4.05 -11.80 20.49
C SER A 313 3.71 -10.35 20.18
N TRP A 314 3.28 -10.05 18.95
CA TRP A 314 2.98 -8.67 18.56
C TRP A 314 1.70 -8.16 19.22
N PRO A 315 1.59 -6.82 19.44
CA PRO A 315 0.40 -6.18 19.93
C PRO A 315 -0.84 -6.51 19.10
N ARG A 316 -2.00 -6.54 19.76
CA ARG A 316 -3.29 -6.94 19.16
C ARG A 316 -4.39 -6.00 19.61
N PRO A 317 -5.48 -5.86 18.84
CA PRO A 317 -6.65 -5.12 19.30
C PRO A 317 -7.15 -5.69 20.63
N PRO A 318 -7.39 -4.85 21.65
CA PRO A 318 -7.76 -5.32 23.00
C PRO A 318 -9.09 -6.10 23.04
N GLY A 319 -10.04 -5.74 22.17
CA GLY A 319 -11.33 -6.44 21.98
C GLY A 319 -11.34 -7.46 20.84
N GLY A 320 -10.17 -7.78 20.24
CA GLY A 320 -10.10 -8.60 19.04
C GLY A 320 -10.63 -7.87 17.81
N PHE A 321 -11.09 -8.61 16.78
CA PHE A 321 -11.62 -8.01 15.55
C PHE A 321 -13.04 -8.50 15.23
N ILE A 322 -13.79 -7.68 14.49
CA ILE A 322 -15.05 -8.06 13.84
C ILE A 322 -14.98 -7.71 12.35
N ASP A 323 -15.27 -8.69 11.49
CA ASP A 323 -15.37 -8.51 10.03
C ASP A 323 -16.84 -8.42 9.62
N LEU A 324 -17.26 -7.21 9.19
CA LEU A 324 -18.64 -6.89 8.83
C LEU A 324 -18.89 -7.22 7.35
N GLY A 325 -19.81 -8.13 7.07
CA GLY A 325 -20.04 -8.66 5.74
C GLY A 325 -18.88 -9.56 5.30
N CYS A 326 -18.47 -10.49 6.17
CA CYS A 326 -17.27 -11.32 5.99
C CYS A 326 -17.32 -12.28 4.78
N GLY A 327 -18.41 -12.36 4.06
CA GLY A 327 -18.55 -13.11 2.83
C GLY A 327 -18.18 -14.59 2.99
N ASN A 328 -17.18 -15.04 2.22
CA ASN A 328 -16.69 -16.42 2.28
C ASN A 328 -15.95 -16.77 3.58
N GLY A 329 -15.66 -15.78 4.45
CA GLY A 329 -14.98 -15.97 5.73
C GLY A 329 -13.48 -16.25 5.64
N LEU A 330 -12.85 -16.06 4.47
CA LEU A 330 -11.43 -16.38 4.27
C LEU A 330 -10.51 -15.46 5.09
N LEU A 331 -10.77 -14.17 5.12
CA LEU A 331 -10.02 -13.23 5.94
C LEU A 331 -10.08 -13.62 7.43
N VAL A 332 -11.27 -13.94 7.93
CA VAL A 332 -11.48 -14.43 9.30
C VAL A 332 -10.69 -15.72 9.53
N HIS A 333 -10.73 -16.68 8.57
CA HIS A 333 -9.99 -17.93 8.66
C HIS A 333 -8.48 -17.70 8.79
N ILE A 334 -7.91 -16.82 7.95
CA ILE A 334 -6.48 -16.51 7.99
C ILE A 334 -6.11 -15.88 9.34
N LEU A 335 -6.81 -14.84 9.79
CA LEU A 335 -6.52 -14.15 11.04
C LEU A 335 -6.63 -15.06 12.26
N VAL A 336 -7.69 -15.88 12.34
CA VAL A 336 -7.88 -16.86 13.43
C VAL A 336 -6.80 -17.95 13.40
N SER A 337 -6.39 -18.40 12.20
CA SER A 337 -5.31 -19.39 12.04
C SER A 337 -3.95 -18.84 12.50
N GLU A 338 -3.73 -17.53 12.40
CA GLU A 338 -2.54 -16.85 12.91
C GLU A 338 -2.67 -16.40 14.37
N GLY A 339 -3.73 -16.87 15.06
CA GLY A 339 -3.91 -16.69 16.49
C GLY A 339 -4.53 -15.35 16.90
N TYR A 340 -5.08 -14.57 15.97
CA TYR A 340 -5.82 -13.36 16.26
C TYR A 340 -7.25 -13.71 16.71
N GLN A 341 -7.72 -13.08 17.78
CA GLN A 341 -9.07 -13.28 18.29
C GLN A 341 -10.05 -12.36 17.58
N GLY A 342 -11.20 -12.88 17.19
CA GLY A 342 -12.22 -12.11 16.51
C GLY A 342 -13.21 -13.02 15.78
N PHE A 343 -14.14 -12.42 15.05
CA PHE A 343 -15.18 -13.15 14.34
C PHE A 343 -15.68 -12.36 13.13
N GLY A 344 -16.35 -13.08 12.21
CA GLY A 344 -17.01 -12.50 11.05
C GLY A 344 -18.51 -12.66 11.12
N VAL A 345 -19.23 -11.67 10.61
CA VAL A 345 -20.69 -11.70 10.46
C VAL A 345 -21.08 -11.48 9.00
N ASP A 346 -22.04 -12.27 8.52
CA ASP A 346 -22.65 -12.09 7.20
C ASP A 346 -24.15 -12.46 7.30
N VAL A 347 -24.96 -11.92 6.40
CA VAL A 347 -26.42 -12.21 6.35
C VAL A 347 -26.72 -13.66 6.00
N ARG A 348 -25.76 -14.37 5.40
CA ARG A 348 -25.90 -15.78 5.01
C ARG A 348 -24.57 -16.52 5.07
N ALA A 349 -24.61 -17.79 5.46
CA ALA A 349 -23.45 -18.65 5.33
C ALA A 349 -23.08 -18.88 3.87
N ARG A 350 -21.79 -18.92 3.57
CA ARG A 350 -21.26 -19.28 2.25
C ARG A 350 -20.81 -20.73 2.23
N THR A 351 -20.65 -21.29 1.03
CA THR A 351 -20.21 -22.69 0.83
C THR A 351 -18.91 -22.99 1.55
N SER A 352 -17.96 -22.07 1.50
CA SER A 352 -16.65 -22.16 2.16
C SER A 352 -16.73 -22.43 3.66
N TRP A 353 -17.74 -21.89 4.37
CA TRP A 353 -17.81 -21.98 5.83
C TRP A 353 -17.82 -23.41 6.35
N SER A 354 -18.55 -24.31 5.67
CA SER A 354 -18.63 -25.72 6.05
C SER A 354 -17.31 -26.47 5.89
N HIS A 355 -16.40 -25.95 5.07
CA HIS A 355 -15.11 -26.58 4.75
C HIS A 355 -13.97 -26.08 5.64
N TYR A 356 -14.18 -25.02 6.40
CA TYR A 356 -13.17 -24.57 7.35
C TYR A 356 -13.06 -25.48 8.57
N PRO A 357 -11.88 -25.51 9.24
CA PRO A 357 -11.71 -26.24 10.50
C PRO A 357 -12.70 -25.78 11.57
N PRO A 358 -13.07 -26.64 12.54
CA PRO A 358 -13.99 -26.30 13.62
C PRO A 358 -13.59 -25.03 14.37
N ASN A 359 -12.29 -24.78 14.51
CA ASN A 359 -11.79 -23.56 15.14
C ASN A 359 -12.23 -22.30 14.40
N THR A 360 -12.16 -22.25 13.06
CA THR A 360 -12.64 -21.13 12.25
C THR A 360 -14.15 -21.05 12.23
N ARG A 361 -14.86 -22.19 12.06
CA ARG A 361 -16.32 -22.22 11.94
C ARG A 361 -17.05 -21.56 13.11
N ARG A 362 -16.52 -21.73 14.33
CA ARG A 362 -17.10 -21.10 15.54
C ARG A 362 -17.01 -19.57 15.54
N HIS A 363 -16.16 -19.00 14.69
CA HIS A 363 -15.96 -17.56 14.55
C HIS A 363 -16.71 -16.95 13.35
N LEU A 364 -17.54 -17.71 12.65
CA LEU A 364 -18.35 -17.25 11.52
C LEU A 364 -19.84 -17.32 11.89
N HIS A 365 -20.51 -16.17 11.88
CA HIS A 365 -21.89 -16.07 12.36
C HIS A 365 -22.82 -15.55 11.28
N VAL A 366 -23.94 -16.28 11.06
CA VAL A 366 -25.04 -15.80 10.20
C VAL A 366 -25.89 -14.85 11.02
N LYS A 367 -25.77 -13.55 10.74
CA LYS A 367 -26.54 -12.53 11.46
C LYS A 367 -26.78 -11.35 10.52
N ALA A 368 -28.05 -10.92 10.46
CA ALA A 368 -28.38 -9.64 9.84
C ALA A 368 -27.98 -8.51 10.80
N LEU A 369 -27.19 -7.58 10.30
CA LEU A 369 -26.83 -6.39 11.04
C LEU A 369 -27.72 -5.26 10.52
N ASP A 370 -28.66 -4.81 11.35
CA ASP A 370 -29.42 -3.60 11.08
C ASP A 370 -28.76 -2.40 11.79
N PRO A 371 -28.02 -1.57 11.06
CA PRO A 371 -27.30 -0.45 11.65
C PRO A 371 -28.25 0.58 12.28
N THR A 372 -29.51 0.63 11.86
CA THR A 372 -30.49 1.62 12.35
C THR A 372 -30.98 1.29 13.75
N LEU A 373 -31.01 0.01 14.12
CA LEU A 373 -31.38 -0.43 15.48
C LEU A 373 -30.28 -0.05 16.50
N ALA A 374 -29.04 -0.02 16.08
CA ALA A 374 -27.92 0.40 16.91
C ALA A 374 -28.02 1.86 17.37
N LEU A 375 -28.71 2.69 16.60
CA LEU A 375 -28.85 4.14 16.82
C LEU A 375 -30.00 4.53 17.73
N GLY A 376 -30.93 3.60 17.99
CA GLY A 376 -32.16 3.86 18.80
C GLY A 376 -32.05 3.54 20.29
N HIS A 377 -30.97 2.93 20.76
CA HIS A 377 -30.85 2.48 22.15
C HIS A 377 -29.51 2.97 22.76
N ALA A 378 -29.61 3.55 23.96
CA ALA A 378 -28.46 3.96 24.77
C ALA A 378 -27.63 2.75 25.32
N ALA A 379 -27.97 1.52 24.95
CA ALA A 379 -27.23 0.30 25.25
C ALA A 379 -26.45 -0.14 24.00
N PRO A 380 -25.23 -0.72 24.15
CA PRO A 380 -24.47 -1.23 23.02
C PRO A 380 -25.34 -2.22 22.23
N PRO A 381 -25.30 -2.14 20.87
CA PRO A 381 -26.19 -2.96 20.04
C PRO A 381 -25.90 -4.43 20.25
N THR A 382 -26.96 -5.13 20.57
CA THR A 382 -26.96 -6.58 20.68
C THR A 382 -27.23 -7.17 19.30
N ILE A 383 -26.43 -8.10 18.86
CA ILE A 383 -26.63 -8.79 17.58
C ILE A 383 -27.87 -9.72 17.75
N VAL A 384 -28.95 -9.41 17.08
CA VAL A 384 -30.20 -10.17 17.15
C VAL A 384 -30.19 -11.32 16.15
N SER A 385 -30.40 -12.55 16.58
CA SER A 385 -30.64 -13.69 15.69
C SER A 385 -32.02 -13.57 15.03
N ASP A 386 -32.09 -13.82 13.72
CA ASP A 386 -33.33 -13.80 12.95
C ASP A 386 -34.35 -14.84 13.50
N PRO A 387 -35.56 -14.43 13.90
CA PRO A 387 -36.58 -15.34 14.39
C PRO A 387 -37.16 -16.30 13.32
N ALA A 388 -36.78 -16.12 12.04
CA ALA A 388 -37.24 -16.97 10.93
C ALA A 388 -36.38 -18.22 10.70
N THR A 389 -35.26 -18.40 11.41
CA THR A 389 -34.43 -19.60 11.28
C THR A 389 -35.05 -20.71 12.16
N PRO A 390 -35.54 -21.84 11.60
CA PRO A 390 -36.05 -22.92 12.41
C PRO A 390 -34.96 -23.45 13.34
N PRO A 391 -35.27 -23.80 14.61
CA PRO A 391 -34.29 -24.28 15.56
C PRO A 391 -33.63 -25.54 15.00
N SER A 392 -32.29 -25.50 14.87
CA SER A 392 -31.49 -26.67 14.58
C SER A 392 -31.81 -27.74 15.64
N ARG A 393 -32.06 -28.97 15.20
CA ARG A 393 -32.29 -30.09 16.13
C ARG A 393 -31.16 -30.16 17.14
N PRO A 394 -31.44 -30.38 18.43
CA PRO A 394 -30.42 -30.47 19.45
C PRO A 394 -29.50 -31.67 19.15
N GLY A 395 -28.27 -31.40 18.80
CA GLY A 395 -27.19 -32.37 18.87
C GLY A 395 -26.72 -32.47 20.31
N GLU A 396 -26.29 -33.65 20.72
CA GLU A 396 -26.09 -34.14 22.08
C GLU A 396 -24.98 -33.47 22.91
N ASP A 397 -24.64 -32.20 22.72
CA ASP A 397 -23.74 -31.47 23.60
C ASP A 397 -24.45 -30.18 24.03
N GLY A 398 -25.18 -30.29 25.15
CA GLY A 398 -26.04 -29.24 25.67
C GLY A 398 -25.31 -28.04 26.25
N GLU A 399 -24.85 -27.16 25.42
CA GLU A 399 -24.61 -25.76 25.79
C GLU A 399 -25.63 -24.89 25.04
N ASP A 400 -26.57 -24.35 25.82
CA ASP A 400 -27.63 -23.43 25.40
C ASP A 400 -26.98 -22.11 24.90
N ILE A 401 -26.75 -22.00 23.57
CA ILE A 401 -26.15 -20.80 22.93
C ILE A 401 -27.29 -19.79 22.66
N SER A 402 -28.01 -19.41 23.68
CA SER A 402 -28.94 -18.27 23.70
C SER A 402 -28.32 -17.01 24.29
N SER A 403 -27.00 -16.90 24.34
CA SER A 403 -26.30 -15.68 24.78
C SER A 403 -26.17 -14.70 23.62
N GLN A 404 -26.86 -13.57 23.75
CA GLN A 404 -26.64 -12.36 22.96
C GLN A 404 -25.15 -12.04 22.98
N GLN A 405 -24.46 -12.30 21.88
CA GLN A 405 -23.02 -12.05 21.80
C GLN A 405 -22.81 -10.52 21.75
N GLN A 406 -22.45 -9.93 22.86
CA GLN A 406 -22.09 -8.53 22.94
C GLN A 406 -20.76 -8.32 22.17
N ILE A 407 -20.71 -7.26 21.37
CA ILE A 407 -19.47 -6.85 20.71
C ILE A 407 -18.53 -6.32 21.80
N PRO A 408 -17.31 -6.88 21.94
CA PRO A 408 -16.38 -6.45 22.98
C PRO A 408 -15.97 -4.99 22.79
N SER A 409 -15.86 -4.25 23.89
CA SER A 409 -15.25 -2.91 23.86
C SER A 409 -13.79 -3.01 23.42
N GLY A 410 -13.31 -2.04 22.63
CA GLY A 410 -11.96 -2.07 22.07
C GLY A 410 -11.79 -3.02 20.88
N VAL A 411 -12.89 -3.56 20.32
CA VAL A 411 -12.86 -4.34 19.09
C VAL A 411 -12.28 -3.50 17.93
N PHE A 412 -11.57 -4.13 17.00
CA PHE A 412 -11.19 -3.50 15.73
C PHE A 412 -12.20 -3.91 14.65
N VAL A 413 -12.81 -2.93 13.98
CA VAL A 413 -13.86 -3.19 12.98
C VAL A 413 -13.25 -3.27 11.59
N ILE A 414 -13.57 -4.33 10.84
CA ILE A 414 -13.14 -4.52 9.45
C ILE A 414 -14.38 -4.45 8.56
N GLY A 415 -14.30 -3.61 7.52
CA GLY A 415 -15.26 -3.56 6.41
C GLY A 415 -14.54 -3.88 5.10
N ASN A 416 -14.22 -5.17 4.90
CA ASN A 416 -13.56 -5.62 3.68
C ASN A 416 -14.59 -5.89 2.60
N HIS A 417 -14.74 -4.94 1.66
CA HIS A 417 -15.75 -5.01 0.60
C HIS A 417 -17.17 -5.22 1.12
N ALA A 418 -17.51 -4.51 2.21
CA ALA A 418 -18.73 -4.70 2.97
C ALA A 418 -20.00 -4.15 2.27
N ASP A 419 -19.93 -3.83 0.97
CA ASP A 419 -21.03 -3.34 0.13
C ASP A 419 -21.89 -2.25 0.81
N GLU A 420 -23.14 -2.55 1.15
CA GLU A 420 -24.10 -1.65 1.80
C GLU A 420 -23.69 -1.24 3.22
N LEU A 421 -22.87 -2.05 3.90
CA LEU A 421 -22.36 -1.74 5.23
C LEU A 421 -21.17 -0.78 5.22
N THR A 422 -20.56 -0.55 4.06
CA THR A 422 -19.36 0.31 3.92
C THR A 422 -19.52 1.69 4.60
N PRO A 423 -20.59 2.47 4.40
CA PRO A 423 -20.75 3.77 5.06
C PRO A 423 -21.02 3.65 6.57
N TYR A 424 -21.50 2.50 7.03
CA TYR A 424 -21.78 2.28 8.45
C TYR A 424 -20.52 1.87 9.25
N VAL A 425 -19.44 1.43 8.60
CA VAL A 425 -18.22 1.01 9.30
C VAL A 425 -17.71 2.06 10.28
N PRO A 426 -17.44 3.34 9.90
CA PRO A 426 -17.00 4.37 10.83
C PRO A 426 -18.01 4.68 11.93
N VAL A 427 -19.30 4.61 11.62
CA VAL A 427 -20.41 4.88 12.56
C VAL A 427 -20.50 3.78 13.62
N LEU A 428 -20.57 2.52 13.18
CA LEU A 428 -20.66 1.37 14.09
C LEU A 428 -19.40 1.25 14.95
N SER A 429 -18.24 1.61 14.41
CA SER A 429 -16.99 1.62 15.16
C SER A 429 -17.04 2.55 16.37
N ILE A 430 -17.72 3.71 16.27
CA ILE A 430 -17.94 4.57 17.43
C ILE A 430 -18.92 3.93 18.41
N LEU A 431 -20.06 3.46 17.92
CA LEU A 431 -21.13 2.89 18.76
C LEU A 431 -20.64 1.66 19.53
N TYR A 432 -19.76 0.85 18.95
CA TYR A 432 -19.16 -0.31 19.60
C TYR A 432 -17.97 0.03 20.52
N GLY A 433 -17.55 1.29 20.60
CA GLY A 433 -16.35 1.64 21.34
C GLY A 433 -15.09 0.98 20.75
N ALA A 434 -15.05 0.84 19.42
CA ALA A 434 -13.95 0.16 18.73
C ALA A 434 -12.60 0.85 18.98
N SER A 435 -11.51 0.09 19.02
CA SER A 435 -10.14 0.63 19.11
C SER A 435 -9.67 1.28 17.79
N GLY A 436 -10.32 0.95 16.66
CA GLY A 436 -10.05 1.45 15.33
C GLY A 436 -10.86 0.70 14.30
N TYR A 437 -10.68 1.03 13.03
CA TYR A 437 -11.30 0.28 11.94
C TYR A 437 -10.48 0.34 10.65
N LEU A 438 -10.70 -0.65 9.78
CA LEU A 438 -10.27 -0.68 8.38
C LEU A 438 -11.50 -0.75 7.49
N ASN A 439 -11.59 0.12 6.48
CA ASN A 439 -12.67 0.10 5.49
C ASN A 439 -12.09 0.08 4.06
N ILE A 440 -12.39 -0.96 3.29
CA ILE A 440 -11.98 -1.12 1.88
C ILE A 440 -13.23 -1.02 1.00
N PRO A 441 -13.59 0.18 0.52
CA PRO A 441 -14.80 0.38 -0.25
C PRO A 441 -14.69 -0.23 -1.66
N CYS A 442 -15.66 -1.04 -2.06
CA CYS A 442 -15.75 -1.60 -3.42
C CYS A 442 -16.87 -0.96 -4.22
N CYS A 443 -18.08 -0.98 -3.68
CA CYS A 443 -19.30 -0.49 -4.30
C CYS A 443 -19.75 0.82 -3.63
N PRO A 444 -20.09 1.85 -4.42
CA PRO A 444 -20.51 3.12 -3.84
C PRO A 444 -21.96 3.03 -3.31
N TRP A 445 -22.08 2.97 -1.99
CA TRP A 445 -23.33 3.03 -1.26
C TRP A 445 -23.36 4.25 -0.33
N ASP A 446 -24.47 4.94 -0.25
CA ASP A 446 -24.83 5.88 0.80
C ASP A 446 -25.51 5.11 1.94
N LEU A 447 -25.96 5.78 2.97
CA LEU A 447 -26.55 5.14 4.15
C LEU A 447 -27.87 4.39 3.83
N ASP A 448 -28.64 4.84 2.85
CA ASP A 448 -29.97 4.31 2.50
C ASP A 448 -30.12 3.92 1.01
N GLN A 449 -29.17 4.28 0.17
CA GLN A 449 -29.25 4.09 -1.28
C GLN A 449 -27.88 4.00 -1.93
N LYS A 450 -27.85 3.72 -3.24
CA LYS A 450 -26.61 3.83 -4.01
C LYS A 450 -26.11 5.27 -4.04
N PHE A 451 -24.84 5.47 -3.76
CA PHE A 451 -24.22 6.78 -3.81
C PHE A 451 -24.36 7.44 -5.18
N SER A 452 -24.85 8.66 -5.17
CA SER A 452 -24.95 9.52 -6.36
C SER A 452 -24.26 10.87 -6.11
N ARG A 453 -23.48 11.33 -7.08
CA ARG A 453 -22.87 12.67 -6.99
C ARG A 453 -23.88 13.80 -6.92
N ALA A 454 -25.05 13.64 -7.56
CA ALA A 454 -26.09 14.65 -7.60
C ALA A 454 -26.82 14.80 -6.25
N ASN A 455 -26.90 13.73 -5.49
CA ASN A 455 -27.61 13.69 -4.19
C ASN A 455 -26.62 13.63 -3.02
N ASN A 456 -25.41 14.09 -3.21
CA ASN A 456 -24.34 14.03 -2.22
C ASN A 456 -24.68 14.88 -0.99
N THR A 457 -24.99 14.23 0.13
CA THR A 457 -25.06 14.88 1.44
C THR A 457 -23.66 15.34 1.80
N GLN A 458 -23.45 16.63 1.90
CA GLN A 458 -22.15 17.18 2.30
C GLN A 458 -22.03 17.09 3.82
N TYR A 459 -21.08 16.28 4.30
CA TYR A 459 -20.65 16.32 5.69
C TYR A 459 -19.57 17.40 5.80
N PRO A 460 -19.80 18.49 6.56
CA PRO A 460 -18.76 19.49 6.77
C PRO A 460 -17.62 18.88 7.57
N HIS A 461 -16.39 19.20 7.18
CA HIS A 461 -15.22 18.84 7.98
C HIS A 461 -15.30 19.57 9.32
N PRO A 462 -15.18 18.89 10.48
CA PRO A 462 -15.08 19.57 11.77
C PRO A 462 -13.80 20.40 11.76
N THR A 463 -13.95 21.72 11.77
CA THR A 463 -12.81 22.64 11.87
C THR A 463 -12.32 22.65 13.31
N MET A 464 -11.01 22.59 13.52
CA MET A 464 -10.38 22.66 14.86
C MET A 464 -10.70 23.99 15.61
N HIS A 465 -11.37 24.94 14.97
CA HIS A 465 -11.69 26.25 15.53
C HIS A 465 -13.00 26.30 16.33
N ASP A 466 -13.82 25.26 16.29
CA ASP A 466 -15.09 25.25 17.05
C ASP A 466 -14.89 24.89 18.54
N ALA A 467 -13.63 24.65 18.98
CA ALA A 467 -13.30 24.34 20.38
C ALA A 467 -12.90 25.58 21.22
N GLU A 468 -12.67 26.73 20.60
CA GLU A 468 -12.35 27.96 21.32
C GLU A 468 -13.26 29.10 20.87
N GLY A 469 -14.42 29.26 21.48
CA GLY A 469 -15.21 30.49 21.41
C GLY A 469 -16.65 30.36 20.96
N ALA A 470 -17.51 29.84 21.81
CA ALA A 470 -18.93 30.10 21.75
C ALA A 470 -19.20 31.58 22.18
N GLY A 471 -18.95 32.49 21.27
CA GLY A 471 -19.43 33.88 21.34
C GLY A 471 -20.72 33.99 20.55
N CYS A 472 -21.85 34.21 21.22
CA CYS A 472 -23.12 34.50 20.62
C CYS A 472 -23.03 35.76 19.74
N GLU A 473 -23.18 35.63 18.42
CA GLU A 473 -23.65 36.70 17.57
C GLU A 473 -24.96 36.27 16.89
N GLN A 474 -26.02 36.97 17.28
CA GLN A 474 -27.33 36.92 16.65
C GLN A 474 -27.25 37.61 15.29
N GLY A 475 -27.47 36.86 14.21
CA GLY A 475 -27.56 37.38 12.84
C GLY A 475 -28.75 36.76 12.10
N ASP A 476 -29.51 37.60 11.43
CA ASP A 476 -30.80 37.46 10.78
C ASP A 476 -31.06 36.22 9.90
N PRO A 477 -32.30 35.72 9.84
CA PRO A 477 -32.68 34.60 8.99
C PRO A 477 -33.25 35.10 7.66
N ALA A 478 -32.46 35.26 6.63
CA ALA A 478 -32.92 35.24 5.23
C ALA A 478 -31.75 35.22 4.23
N GLY A 479 -31.47 34.08 3.64
CA GLY A 479 -30.54 33.97 2.52
C GLY A 479 -30.21 32.52 2.22
N THR A 480 -30.94 31.92 1.30
CA THR A 480 -30.63 30.63 0.69
C THR A 480 -29.36 30.72 -0.17
N GLU A 481 -28.20 30.72 0.44
CA GLU A 481 -26.93 30.41 -0.25
C GLU A 481 -26.42 29.08 0.27
N ALA A 482 -26.13 28.17 -0.69
CA ALA A 482 -25.43 26.91 -0.39
C ALA A 482 -24.10 27.22 0.33
N PRO A 483 -23.72 26.46 1.39
CA PRO A 483 -22.49 26.73 2.13
C PRO A 483 -21.29 26.66 1.19
N ARG A 484 -20.56 27.76 1.05
CA ARG A 484 -19.30 27.82 0.31
C ARG A 484 -18.29 26.94 1.03
N VAL A 485 -17.85 25.86 0.39
CA VAL A 485 -16.77 24.99 0.84
C VAL A 485 -15.53 25.87 1.07
N SER A 486 -15.04 25.94 2.31
CA SER A 486 -13.88 26.77 2.64
C SER A 486 -12.62 26.16 2.03
N GLY A 487 -11.64 26.98 1.60
CA GLY A 487 -10.39 26.51 1.03
C GLY A 487 -9.52 25.62 1.96
N ASN A 488 -9.95 25.44 3.21
CA ASN A 488 -9.34 24.52 4.18
C ASN A 488 -9.76 23.05 3.94
N ASP A 489 -10.97 22.80 3.44
CA ASP A 489 -11.49 21.46 3.15
C ASP A 489 -10.74 20.80 1.97
N ASP A 490 -10.42 21.57 0.93
CA ASP A 490 -9.68 21.08 -0.23
C ASP A 490 -8.25 20.66 0.15
N ARG A 491 -7.57 21.43 1.00
CA ARG A 491 -6.21 21.09 1.49
C ARG A 491 -6.20 19.83 2.34
N TRP A 492 -7.23 19.65 3.17
CA TRP A 492 -7.35 18.44 3.97
C TRP A 492 -7.57 17.20 3.08
N ILE A 493 -8.48 17.28 2.09
CA ILE A 493 -8.70 16.19 1.13
C ILE A 493 -7.42 15.88 0.32
N GLU A 494 -6.66 16.90 -0.08
CA GLU A 494 -5.38 16.71 -0.77
C GLU A 494 -4.34 15.99 0.10
N SER A 495 -4.37 16.24 1.42
CA SER A 495 -3.45 15.57 2.37
C SER A 495 -3.74 14.08 2.57
N LEU A 496 -4.98 13.63 2.30
CA LEU A 496 -5.43 12.25 2.56
C LEU A 496 -4.97 11.22 1.52
N ASN A 497 -4.11 11.57 0.56
CA ASN A 497 -3.63 10.59 -0.45
C ASN A 497 -4.77 9.76 -1.11
N LEU A 498 -5.92 10.40 -1.41
CA LEU A 498 -7.09 9.72 -2.00
C LEU A 498 -7.04 9.58 -3.53
N GLY A 499 -5.90 9.85 -4.14
CA GLY A 499 -5.66 9.72 -5.57
C GLY A 499 -6.17 10.90 -6.39
N GLY A 500 -5.24 11.76 -6.74
CA GLY A 500 -5.47 12.91 -7.59
C GLY A 500 -5.42 14.23 -6.83
N ASP A 501 -5.71 15.27 -7.55
CA ASP A 501 -5.69 16.67 -7.18
C ASP A 501 -6.95 17.12 -6.39
N GLY A 502 -7.57 16.23 -5.62
CA GLY A 502 -8.85 16.48 -4.95
C GLY A 502 -10.05 16.59 -5.90
N LYS A 503 -9.84 16.50 -7.20
CA LYS A 503 -10.92 16.63 -8.18
C LYS A 503 -11.76 15.37 -8.26
N PHE A 504 -13.05 15.54 -8.22
CA PHE A 504 -14.08 14.50 -8.35
C PHE A 504 -14.14 13.93 -9.79
N THR A 505 -13.01 13.46 -10.34
CA THR A 505 -12.93 13.06 -11.75
C THR A 505 -13.68 11.76 -12.06
N SER A 506 -13.77 10.83 -11.10
CA SER A 506 -14.54 9.59 -11.26
C SER A 506 -15.58 9.43 -10.15
N SER A 507 -16.62 8.62 -10.39
CA SER A 507 -17.64 8.31 -9.36
C SER A 507 -17.01 7.68 -8.13
N TYR A 508 -16.03 6.80 -8.31
CA TYR A 508 -15.34 6.15 -7.20
C TYR A 508 -14.42 7.12 -6.43
N SER A 509 -13.80 8.09 -7.09
CA SER A 509 -13.04 9.13 -6.41
C SER A 509 -13.95 10.00 -5.55
N ALA A 510 -15.10 10.43 -6.09
CA ALA A 510 -16.09 11.20 -5.35
C ALA A 510 -16.61 10.43 -4.13
N TYR A 511 -16.85 9.12 -4.28
CA TYR A 511 -17.29 8.26 -3.18
C TYR A 511 -16.27 8.16 -2.05
N ARG A 512 -14.99 7.97 -2.37
CA ARG A 512 -13.93 7.92 -1.36
C ARG A 512 -13.79 9.21 -0.58
N ILE A 513 -13.90 10.36 -1.26
CA ILE A 513 -13.87 11.68 -0.62
C ILE A 513 -15.09 11.84 0.30
N TRP A 514 -16.26 11.47 -0.16
CA TRP A 514 -17.47 11.50 0.65
C TRP A 514 -17.35 10.61 1.89
N LEU A 515 -16.84 9.39 1.72
CA LEU A 515 -16.63 8.45 2.82
C LEU A 515 -15.58 8.96 3.82
N ALA A 516 -14.52 9.62 3.35
CA ALA A 516 -13.53 10.25 4.21
C ALA A 516 -14.14 11.40 5.03
N ARG A 517 -15.01 12.22 4.42
CA ARG A 517 -15.74 13.28 5.13
C ARG A 517 -16.70 12.70 6.18
N LEU A 518 -17.44 11.66 5.84
CA LEU A 518 -18.31 10.95 6.79
C LEU A 518 -17.48 10.43 7.98
N THR A 519 -16.33 9.85 7.72
CA THR A 519 -15.40 9.34 8.74
C THR A 519 -14.90 10.44 9.68
N ALA A 520 -14.42 11.58 9.13
CA ALA A 520 -13.99 12.72 9.91
C ALA A 520 -15.15 13.32 10.72
N TRP A 521 -16.34 13.39 10.12
CA TRP A 521 -17.55 13.84 10.80
C TRP A 521 -17.93 12.93 11.97
N CYS A 522 -17.68 11.60 11.86
CA CYS A 522 -17.77 10.65 12.96
C CYS A 522 -16.66 10.82 14.02
N GLY A 523 -15.73 11.75 13.86
CA GLY A 523 -14.68 12.05 14.84
C GLY A 523 -13.46 11.13 14.77
N TRP A 524 -13.28 10.39 13.69
CA TRP A 524 -12.09 9.60 13.44
C TRP A 524 -11.01 10.45 12.78
N GLU A 525 -9.78 10.30 13.24
CA GLU A 525 -8.60 10.70 12.49
C GLU A 525 -8.35 9.65 11.41
N ILE A 526 -8.24 10.10 10.15
CA ILE A 526 -8.20 9.22 8.99
C ILE A 526 -6.80 9.12 8.44
N GLU A 527 -6.37 7.90 8.21
CA GLU A 527 -5.23 7.57 7.37
C GLU A 527 -5.70 6.79 6.14
N THR A 528 -5.00 6.93 5.02
CA THR A 528 -5.35 6.21 3.80
C THR A 528 -4.15 5.49 3.22
N GLU A 529 -4.38 4.26 2.74
CA GLU A 529 -3.37 3.43 2.11
C GLU A 529 -3.89 2.84 0.80
N VAL A 530 -3.02 2.71 -0.18
CA VAL A 530 -3.31 1.93 -1.38
C VAL A 530 -2.66 0.57 -1.23
N LEU A 531 -3.48 -0.40 -0.85
CA LEU A 531 -3.04 -1.75 -0.53
C LEU A 531 -2.39 -2.44 -1.73
N ARG A 532 -1.36 -3.24 -1.46
CA ARG A 532 -0.67 -4.06 -2.45
C ARG A 532 -1.34 -5.41 -2.65
N ILE A 533 -2.61 -5.38 -3.06
CA ILE A 533 -3.46 -6.55 -3.29
C ILE A 533 -3.88 -6.66 -4.76
N PRO A 534 -4.20 -7.86 -5.29
CA PRO A 534 -4.63 -8.07 -6.67
C PRO A 534 -6.07 -7.59 -6.93
N SER A 535 -6.38 -6.37 -6.55
CA SER A 535 -7.69 -5.73 -6.72
C SER A 535 -7.54 -4.32 -7.26
N THR A 536 -8.49 -3.88 -8.07
CA THR A 536 -8.60 -2.47 -8.50
C THR A 536 -9.33 -1.61 -7.45
N ARG A 537 -9.94 -2.24 -6.45
CA ARG A 537 -10.61 -1.63 -5.31
C ARG A 537 -9.77 -1.84 -4.05
N ASN A 538 -8.58 -1.27 -4.04
CA ASN A 538 -7.54 -1.52 -3.06
C ASN A 538 -7.24 -0.31 -2.15
N TRP A 539 -8.14 0.66 -2.11
CA TRP A 539 -8.03 1.79 -1.19
C TRP A 539 -8.54 1.39 0.20
N ALA A 540 -7.72 1.60 1.20
CA ALA A 540 -8.05 1.43 2.60
C ALA A 540 -8.21 2.80 3.26
N LEU A 541 -9.29 2.97 3.99
CA LEU A 541 -9.48 4.07 4.95
C LEU A 541 -9.35 3.46 6.34
N VAL A 542 -8.43 3.99 7.13
CA VAL A 542 -8.12 3.54 8.48
C VAL A 542 -8.45 4.64 9.46
N GLY A 543 -9.21 4.32 10.50
CA GLY A 543 -9.46 5.19 11.63
C GLY A 543 -8.89 4.55 12.89
N GLU A 544 -7.86 5.16 13.50
CA GLU A 544 -7.22 4.63 14.70
C GLU A 544 -7.41 5.51 15.92
N ARG A 545 -7.56 6.82 15.71
CA ARG A 545 -7.67 7.81 16.78
C ARG A 545 -9.01 8.52 16.72
N ARG A 546 -9.48 8.98 17.87
CA ARG A 546 -10.73 9.73 17.99
C ARG A 546 -10.46 11.14 18.48
N TRP A 547 -11.09 12.10 17.84
CA TRP A 547 -11.23 13.41 18.41
C TRP A 547 -12.27 13.34 19.55
N ARG A 548 -12.08 14.06 20.64
CA ARG A 548 -12.88 14.04 21.89
C ARG A 548 -14.29 13.45 21.77
N VAL A 549 -14.49 12.31 22.48
CA VAL A 549 -15.71 11.48 22.39
C VAL A 549 -16.97 12.19 22.88
N GLU A 550 -16.88 13.15 23.81
CA GLU A 550 -18.02 13.77 24.46
C GLU A 550 -18.88 14.64 23.52
N ASP A 551 -18.25 15.32 22.56
CA ASP A 551 -18.97 16.20 21.63
C ASP A 551 -19.63 15.44 20.46
N ILE A 552 -19.16 14.24 20.16
CA ILE A 552 -19.53 13.49 18.94
C ILE A 552 -20.83 12.71 19.14
N LEU A 553 -20.99 12.00 20.26
CA LEU A 553 -22.21 11.25 20.54
C LEU A 553 -23.42 12.19 20.66
N THR A 554 -23.25 13.38 21.24
CA THR A 554 -24.26 14.42 21.29
C THR A 554 -24.62 14.91 19.88
N ASN A 555 -23.63 15.18 19.03
CA ASN A 555 -23.87 15.64 17.66
C ASN A 555 -24.51 14.56 16.76
N VAL A 556 -24.09 13.30 16.88
CA VAL A 556 -24.66 12.18 16.11
C VAL A 556 -26.12 11.93 16.50
N CYS A 557 -26.45 12.00 17.80
CA CYS A 557 -27.80 11.78 18.29
C CYS A 557 -28.71 13.01 18.12
N GLU A 558 -28.20 14.24 18.38
CA GLU A 558 -29.02 15.45 18.38
C GLU A 558 -29.35 15.98 16.97
N ARG A 559 -28.47 15.76 15.97
CA ARG A 559 -28.71 16.25 14.60
C ARG A 559 -29.62 15.37 13.76
N GLY A 560 -30.19 14.28 14.32
CA GLY A 560 -31.20 13.45 13.65
C GLY A 560 -30.73 12.86 12.31
N MET A 561 -29.41 12.68 12.12
CA MET A 561 -28.83 12.18 10.88
C MET A 561 -29.37 10.81 10.47
N PHE A 562 -29.97 10.11 11.41
CA PHE A 562 -30.49 8.76 11.24
C PHE A 562 -32.02 8.70 11.43
N ALA A 563 -32.74 9.79 11.18
CA ALA A 563 -34.17 9.70 10.91
C ALA A 563 -34.35 8.99 9.55
N VAL A 564 -33.94 7.72 9.50
CA VAL A 564 -34.21 6.84 8.38
C VAL A 564 -35.72 6.73 8.27
N ARG A 565 -36.31 7.39 7.27
CA ARG A 565 -37.68 7.06 6.84
C ARG A 565 -37.62 5.59 6.42
N ARG A 566 -38.26 4.72 7.21
CA ARG A 566 -38.54 3.35 6.78
C ARG A 566 -39.18 3.41 5.40
N PRO A 567 -38.63 2.75 4.36
CA PRO A 567 -39.36 2.57 3.12
C PRO A 567 -40.59 1.68 3.50
N GLU A 568 -41.78 2.23 3.39
CA GLU A 568 -43.00 1.46 3.46
C GLU A 568 -42.94 0.40 2.36
N GLY A 569 -42.87 -0.86 2.76
CA GLY A 569 -43.24 -2.02 1.96
C GLY A 569 -42.42 -2.29 0.70
N ARG A 570 -41.25 -2.90 0.81
CA ARG A 570 -40.76 -3.82 -0.20
C ARG A 570 -40.68 -5.22 0.36
N GLN A 571 -41.64 -6.06 -0.07
CA GLN A 571 -41.49 -7.50 0.05
C GLN A 571 -40.23 -7.97 -0.68
N PRO A 572 -39.49 -8.96 -0.16
CA PRO A 572 -38.34 -9.51 -0.86
C PRO A 572 -38.82 -10.21 -2.13
N ASN A 573 -38.39 -9.76 -3.28
CA ASN A 573 -38.50 -10.52 -4.51
C ASN A 573 -37.50 -11.68 -4.47
N HIS A 574 -38.06 -12.89 -4.74
CA HIS A 574 -37.45 -14.21 -4.79
C HIS A 574 -36.16 -14.30 -5.64
#